data_ece01764bb7dd7706600b7d2b6163504
#
_entry.id   ece01764bb7dd7706600b7d2b6163504
#
_cell.length_a   1.000
_cell.length_b   1.000
_cell.length_c   1.000
_cell.angle_alpha   90.00
_cell.angle_beta   90.00
_cell.angle_gamma   90.00
#
_symmetry.space_group_name_H-M   'P 1'
#
loop_
_entity.id
_entity.type
_entity.pdbx_description
1 polymer ?
#
loop_
_entity_poly.entity_id
_entity_poly.type
_entity_poly.pdbx_seq_one_letter_code
_entity_poly.pdbx_strand_id
1 'polypeptide(L)'
;MGLYPEIEPYDHGMLDVGDGNHVYWETSGNPRGKPALVLHGGPGSGVRPNYRRYFDPAAYRIVLLDQRGAGRSTPPASDPATDMGVNTTAHVMADLERLRAHLGIERWLVWGLSWGSILGLRYAQTHPSVVSELVLTGVATGSNAEVALLTRGLGKIFPEAFERFLAGLPAGERDGSPAAAYNRLLESPDPEVRARAARAWTDWETATIPAPPGSVARFEDPEFRLGFARTVTHYWGNDHFLGEGNDQGVVLRDAHLLKGIPGTLVQGSLDFGNLLGTVWRLHHAWPDSELVIVDDAGHDAGAVGDDALIAATDRYARGA
;
A
#
# COMPACT_ATOMS: atom_id res chain seq x y z
N MET A 1 -2.82 -24.07 -4.24
CA MET A 1 -2.53 -24.17 -2.77
C MET A 1 -3.51 -23.25 -2.07
N GLY A 2 -4.04 -23.58 -0.90
CA GLY A 2 -4.89 -22.63 -0.17
C GLY A 2 -4.05 -21.82 0.82
N LEU A 3 -4.61 -20.71 1.31
CA LEU A 3 -3.99 -19.92 2.38
C LEU A 3 -3.64 -20.80 3.60
N TYR A 4 -2.51 -20.51 4.24
CA TYR A 4 -2.11 -21.15 5.49
C TYR A 4 -3.18 -20.98 6.59
N PRO A 5 -3.20 -21.84 7.64
CA PRO A 5 -4.12 -21.68 8.76
C PRO A 5 -4.00 -20.30 9.43
N GLU A 6 -5.08 -19.86 10.05
CA GLU A 6 -5.05 -18.69 10.90
C GLU A 6 -4.16 -18.91 12.11
N ILE A 7 -3.37 -17.90 12.45
CA ILE A 7 -2.49 -17.90 13.62
C ILE A 7 -2.60 -16.56 14.35
N GLU A 8 -2.37 -16.59 15.66
CA GLU A 8 -2.31 -15.38 16.48
C GLU A 8 -0.87 -14.85 16.61
N PRO A 9 -0.69 -13.55 16.85
CA PRO A 9 0.62 -13.01 17.16
C PRO A 9 1.10 -13.53 18.52
N TYR A 10 2.38 -13.82 18.60
CA TYR A 10 3.01 -14.19 19.88
C TYR A 10 3.62 -12.97 20.59
N ASP A 11 3.76 -11.86 19.88
CA ASP A 11 4.26 -10.59 20.42
C ASP A 11 3.69 -9.41 19.63
N HIS A 12 3.45 -8.29 20.30
CA HIS A 12 2.95 -7.06 19.68
C HIS A 12 3.21 -5.86 20.57
N GLY A 13 3.15 -4.68 20.01
CA GLY A 13 3.34 -3.44 20.77
C GLY A 13 3.11 -2.18 19.97
N MET A 14 3.35 -1.05 20.67
CA MET A 14 3.39 0.29 20.09
C MET A 14 4.84 0.77 20.11
N LEU A 15 5.39 1.09 18.95
CA LEU A 15 6.74 1.61 18.81
C LEU A 15 6.69 3.13 18.65
N ASP A 16 7.35 3.86 19.56
CA ASP A 16 7.56 5.31 19.40
C ASP A 16 8.50 5.55 18.20
N VAL A 17 7.98 6.24 17.21
CA VAL A 17 8.71 6.57 15.97
C VAL A 17 9.04 8.05 15.86
N GLY A 18 8.84 8.81 16.94
CA GLY A 18 9.06 10.25 17.00
C GLY A 18 7.88 11.04 16.44
N ASP A 19 8.00 12.37 16.53
CA ASP A 19 6.97 13.32 16.07
C ASP A 19 5.59 13.11 16.71
N GLY A 20 5.55 12.52 17.93
CA GLY A 20 4.32 12.14 18.61
C GLY A 20 3.59 10.94 18.03
N ASN A 21 4.23 10.19 17.11
CA ASN A 21 3.64 9.02 16.48
C ASN A 21 4.12 7.72 17.13
N HIS A 22 3.18 6.76 17.27
CA HIS A 22 3.45 5.41 17.71
C HIS A 22 2.84 4.45 16.69
N VAL A 23 3.65 3.58 16.12
CA VAL A 23 3.18 2.59 15.16
C VAL A 23 2.92 1.25 15.86
N TYR A 24 1.76 0.67 15.58
CA TYR A 24 1.44 -0.67 16.04
C TYR A 24 2.18 -1.70 15.19
N TRP A 25 2.76 -2.68 15.87
CA TRP A 25 3.39 -3.82 15.22
C TRP A 25 3.00 -5.12 15.92
N GLU A 26 3.09 -6.23 15.19
CA GLU A 26 2.90 -7.57 15.72
C GLU A 26 3.81 -8.56 15.01
N THR A 27 4.19 -9.63 15.72
CA THR A 27 4.94 -10.77 15.19
C THR A 27 4.20 -12.07 15.41
N SER A 28 4.23 -12.93 14.39
CA SER A 28 3.56 -14.24 14.42
C SER A 28 4.41 -15.29 13.71
N GLY A 29 3.98 -16.56 13.80
CA GLY A 29 4.70 -17.71 13.25
C GLY A 29 5.90 -18.14 14.09
N ASN A 30 7.02 -18.48 13.42
CA ASN A 30 8.23 -18.99 14.08
C ASN A 30 9.15 -17.86 14.53
N PRO A 31 9.39 -17.64 15.83
CA PRO A 31 10.30 -16.58 16.33
C PRO A 31 11.74 -16.67 15.80
N ARG A 32 12.16 -17.85 15.36
CA ARG A 32 13.50 -18.11 14.78
C ARG A 32 13.46 -18.33 13.27
N GLY A 33 12.28 -18.13 12.66
CA GLY A 33 12.09 -18.27 11.22
C GLY A 33 12.69 -17.11 10.44
N LYS A 34 12.63 -17.22 9.11
CA LYS A 34 13.04 -16.14 8.20
C LYS A 34 12.17 -14.91 8.43
N PRO A 35 12.75 -13.72 8.67
CA PRO A 35 11.93 -12.52 8.85
C PRO A 35 11.21 -12.11 7.57
N ALA A 36 9.94 -11.79 7.68
CA ALA A 36 9.14 -11.23 6.60
C ALA A 36 8.35 -10.03 7.11
N LEU A 37 8.45 -8.90 6.41
CA LEU A 37 7.72 -7.68 6.67
C LEU A 37 6.52 -7.60 5.72
N VAL A 38 5.33 -7.29 6.25
CA VAL A 38 4.11 -7.08 5.46
C VAL A 38 3.76 -5.60 5.43
N LEU A 39 3.67 -5.03 4.22
CA LEU A 39 3.29 -3.65 3.96
C LEU A 39 1.87 -3.59 3.37
N HIS A 40 0.94 -3.00 4.13
CA HIS A 40 -0.45 -2.85 3.70
C HIS A 40 -0.61 -1.76 2.63
N GLY A 41 -1.73 -1.82 1.92
CA GLY A 41 -2.12 -0.89 0.87
C GLY A 41 -2.81 0.38 1.37
N GLY A 42 -3.45 1.06 0.45
CA GLY A 42 -4.10 2.35 0.60
C GLY A 42 -3.34 3.45 -0.12
N PRO A 43 -2.51 4.28 0.57
CA PRO A 43 -2.09 4.22 1.98
C PRO A 43 -3.26 4.39 2.97
N GLY A 44 -3.07 3.91 4.21
CA GLY A 44 -4.07 4.10 5.28
C GLY A 44 -5.01 2.93 5.54
N SER A 45 -4.88 1.80 4.82
CA SER A 45 -5.76 0.63 5.01
C SER A 45 -5.58 -0.08 6.35
N GLY A 46 -4.39 -0.03 6.95
CA GLY A 46 -4.00 -0.87 8.08
C GLY A 46 -3.85 -2.34 7.69
N VAL A 47 -3.19 -3.12 8.54
CA VAL A 47 -3.00 -4.56 8.31
C VAL A 47 -4.25 -5.36 8.68
N ARG A 48 -4.37 -6.53 8.06
CA ARG A 48 -5.44 -7.51 8.32
C ARG A 48 -4.83 -8.81 8.80
N PRO A 49 -5.49 -9.53 9.74
CA PRO A 49 -5.00 -10.81 10.25
C PRO A 49 -4.73 -11.85 9.16
N ASN A 50 -5.52 -11.85 8.07
CA ASN A 50 -5.36 -12.77 6.96
C ASN A 50 -4.04 -12.61 6.18
N TYR A 51 -3.34 -11.48 6.31
CA TYR A 51 -2.02 -11.30 5.67
C TYR A 51 -0.97 -12.28 6.21
N ARG A 52 -1.12 -12.77 7.46
CA ARG A 52 -0.27 -13.82 8.03
C ARG A 52 -0.33 -15.14 7.25
N ARG A 53 -1.45 -15.39 6.57
CA ARG A 53 -1.77 -16.64 5.88
C ARG A 53 -1.08 -16.82 4.53
N TYR A 54 -0.33 -15.82 4.07
CA TYR A 54 0.52 -15.92 2.87
C TYR A 54 1.90 -16.53 3.17
N PHE A 55 2.17 -16.93 4.41
CA PHE A 55 3.47 -17.42 4.87
C PHE A 55 3.31 -18.74 5.62
N ASP A 56 4.24 -19.67 5.37
CA ASP A 56 4.37 -20.87 6.23
C ASP A 56 4.75 -20.44 7.66
N PRO A 57 3.85 -20.63 8.65
CA PRO A 57 4.12 -20.20 10.02
C PRO A 57 5.25 -20.98 10.71
N ALA A 58 5.66 -22.13 10.17
CA ALA A 58 6.81 -22.87 10.67
C ALA A 58 8.13 -22.32 10.14
N ALA A 59 8.12 -21.69 8.95
CA ALA A 59 9.31 -21.18 8.29
C ALA A 59 9.58 -19.69 8.56
N TYR A 60 8.52 -18.90 8.79
CA TYR A 60 8.63 -17.45 8.85
C TYR A 60 8.40 -16.85 10.24
N ARG A 61 9.18 -15.81 10.57
CA ARG A 61 8.86 -14.78 11.56
C ARG A 61 8.16 -13.66 10.83
N ILE A 62 6.82 -13.61 10.92
CA ILE A 62 5.97 -12.70 10.16
C ILE A 62 5.76 -11.42 10.95
N VAL A 63 6.15 -10.28 10.39
CA VAL A 63 6.02 -8.95 11.00
C VAL A 63 4.97 -8.16 10.24
N LEU A 64 3.91 -7.74 10.92
CA LEU A 64 2.92 -6.82 10.44
C LEU A 64 3.05 -5.50 11.18
N LEU A 65 2.85 -4.37 10.47
CA LEU A 65 2.72 -3.06 11.12
C LEU A 65 1.57 -2.27 10.51
N ASP A 66 0.89 -1.50 11.33
CA ASP A 66 0.02 -0.43 10.88
C ASP A 66 0.88 0.82 10.67
N GLN A 67 0.95 1.36 9.44
CA GLN A 67 1.71 2.57 9.12
C GLN A 67 1.14 3.77 9.87
N ARG A 68 1.88 4.91 9.93
CA ARG A 68 1.41 6.14 10.60
C ARG A 68 -0.02 6.49 10.20
N GLY A 69 -0.84 6.84 11.17
CA GLY A 69 -2.22 7.26 10.99
C GLY A 69 -3.22 6.15 10.62
N ALA A 70 -2.76 4.91 10.43
CA ALA A 70 -3.58 3.79 9.98
C ALA A 70 -3.80 2.75 11.09
N GLY A 71 -4.92 2.05 11.01
CA GLY A 71 -5.22 0.91 11.87
C GLY A 71 -5.19 1.25 13.36
N ARG A 72 -4.28 0.59 14.10
CA ARG A 72 -4.07 0.76 15.55
C ARG A 72 -2.96 1.76 15.89
N SER A 73 -2.26 2.30 14.88
CA SER A 73 -1.24 3.33 15.07
C SER A 73 -1.84 4.65 15.52
N THR A 74 -1.11 5.41 16.34
CA THR A 74 -1.57 6.67 16.90
C THR A 74 -0.60 7.81 16.64
N PRO A 75 -1.13 9.05 16.46
CA PRO A 75 -2.55 9.41 16.38
C PRO A 75 -3.19 8.92 15.09
N PRO A 76 -4.52 8.66 15.05
CA PRO A 76 -5.20 8.21 13.83
C PRO A 76 -5.34 9.37 12.84
N ALA A 77 -5.28 9.05 11.53
CA ALA A 77 -5.47 10.06 10.49
C ALA A 77 -6.93 10.61 10.43
N SER A 78 -7.88 9.95 11.07
CA SER A 78 -9.26 10.42 11.23
C SER A 78 -9.39 11.60 12.19
N ASP A 79 -8.46 11.77 13.13
CA ASP A 79 -8.42 12.94 14.00
C ASP A 79 -7.90 14.16 13.21
N PRO A 80 -8.70 15.24 13.07
CA PRO A 80 -8.26 16.44 12.36
C PRO A 80 -7.07 17.15 13.02
N ALA A 81 -6.79 16.88 14.30
CA ALA A 81 -5.64 17.42 15.00
C ALA A 81 -4.32 16.68 14.66
N THR A 82 -4.40 15.52 14.02
CA THR A 82 -3.22 14.76 13.59
C THR A 82 -2.43 15.55 12.54
N ASP A 83 -1.15 15.78 12.81
CA ASP A 83 -0.24 16.41 11.85
C ASP A 83 0.12 15.44 10.73
N MET A 84 -0.46 15.66 9.56
CA MET A 84 -0.14 14.85 8.36
C MET A 84 1.22 15.25 7.75
N GLY A 85 1.80 16.38 8.08
CA GLY A 85 3.11 16.81 7.57
C GLY A 85 4.25 15.86 7.95
N VAL A 86 4.09 15.11 9.05
CA VAL A 86 5.03 14.08 9.50
C VAL A 86 4.61 12.66 9.07
N ASN A 87 3.66 12.53 8.16
CA ASN A 87 3.25 11.25 7.55
C ASN A 87 3.61 11.26 6.05
N THR A 88 4.85 10.98 5.73
CA THR A 88 5.38 10.96 4.37
C THR A 88 6.12 9.63 4.11
N THR A 89 6.42 9.33 2.85
CA THR A 89 7.18 8.13 2.48
C THR A 89 8.51 8.04 3.22
N ALA A 90 9.21 9.16 3.40
CA ALA A 90 10.48 9.18 4.13
C ALA A 90 10.30 8.83 5.63
N HIS A 91 9.24 9.36 6.27
CA HIS A 91 8.94 9.03 7.66
C HIS A 91 8.58 7.55 7.82
N VAL A 92 7.73 7.01 6.94
CA VAL A 92 7.35 5.59 7.00
C VAL A 92 8.56 4.69 6.76
N MET A 93 9.45 5.01 5.82
CA MET A 93 10.69 4.24 5.63
C MET A 93 11.60 4.28 6.89
N ALA A 94 11.70 5.43 7.54
CA ALA A 94 12.44 5.54 8.81
C ALA A 94 11.78 4.71 9.93
N ASP A 95 10.45 4.63 9.95
CA ASP A 95 9.72 3.78 10.91
C ASP A 95 10.02 2.29 10.67
N LEU A 96 10.09 1.86 9.39
CA LEU A 96 10.48 0.48 9.06
C LEU A 96 11.88 0.15 9.60
N GLU A 97 12.85 1.05 9.45
CA GLU A 97 14.19 0.86 9.98
C GLU A 97 14.23 0.83 11.51
N ARG A 98 13.44 1.69 12.18
CA ARG A 98 13.28 1.66 13.65
C ARG A 98 12.68 0.33 14.11
N LEU A 99 11.62 -0.14 13.43
CA LEU A 99 11.00 -1.43 13.74
C LEU A 99 11.94 -2.60 13.51
N ARG A 100 12.67 -2.60 12.39
CA ARG A 100 13.69 -3.63 12.09
C ARG A 100 14.74 -3.70 13.19
N ALA A 101 15.30 -2.56 13.61
CA ALA A 101 16.27 -2.47 14.69
C ALA A 101 15.66 -2.90 16.04
N HIS A 102 14.44 -2.46 16.37
CA HIS A 102 13.72 -2.83 17.60
C HIS A 102 13.54 -4.35 17.72
N LEU A 103 13.22 -5.02 16.60
CA LEU A 103 13.01 -6.46 16.55
C LEU A 103 14.31 -7.27 16.38
N GLY A 104 15.48 -6.61 16.28
CA GLY A 104 16.78 -7.24 16.07
C GLY A 104 16.89 -7.99 14.75
N ILE A 105 16.20 -7.53 13.71
CA ILE A 105 16.17 -8.14 12.38
C ILE A 105 17.29 -7.53 11.53
N GLU A 106 18.16 -8.36 10.98
CA GLU A 106 19.24 -7.93 10.10
C GLU A 106 18.74 -7.68 8.68
N ARG A 107 17.99 -8.62 8.13
CA ARG A 107 17.37 -8.56 6.80
C ARG A 107 16.00 -9.23 6.82
N TRP A 108 15.10 -8.79 5.97
CA TRP A 108 13.78 -9.39 5.81
C TRP A 108 13.31 -9.48 4.37
N LEU A 109 12.50 -10.47 4.07
CA LEU A 109 11.65 -10.46 2.90
C LEU A 109 10.60 -9.35 3.08
N VAL A 110 10.32 -8.57 2.03
CA VAL A 110 9.27 -7.57 2.05
C VAL A 110 8.12 -8.02 1.15
N TRP A 111 6.94 -8.17 1.75
CA TRP A 111 5.69 -8.45 1.06
C TRP A 111 4.85 -7.18 1.02
N GLY A 112 4.35 -6.77 -0.16
CA GLY A 112 3.60 -5.54 -0.33
C GLY A 112 2.41 -5.67 -1.26
N LEU A 113 1.28 -5.06 -0.86
CA LEU A 113 0.05 -4.96 -1.67
C LEU A 113 -0.22 -3.50 -2.02
N SER A 114 -0.49 -3.21 -3.33
CA SER A 114 -0.92 -1.88 -3.76
C SER A 114 0.08 -0.79 -3.34
N TRP A 115 -0.33 0.23 -2.56
CA TRP A 115 0.61 1.17 -1.93
C TRP A 115 1.79 0.48 -1.23
N GLY A 116 1.55 -0.66 -0.60
CA GLY A 116 2.64 -1.45 0.01
C GLY A 116 3.68 -1.93 -1.00
N SER A 117 3.31 -2.10 -2.27
CA SER A 117 4.28 -2.40 -3.33
C SER A 117 5.15 -1.19 -3.69
N ILE A 118 4.57 0.01 -3.77
CA ILE A 118 5.32 1.26 -3.98
C ILE A 118 6.32 1.48 -2.85
N LEU A 119 5.84 1.39 -1.60
CA LEU A 119 6.66 1.54 -0.41
C LEU A 119 7.78 0.50 -0.35
N GLY A 120 7.47 -0.78 -0.62
CA GLY A 120 8.43 -1.88 -0.64
C GLY A 120 9.51 -1.70 -1.70
N LEU A 121 9.13 -1.31 -2.91
CA LEU A 121 10.07 -0.99 -3.99
C LEU A 121 10.99 0.17 -3.60
N ARG A 122 10.41 1.28 -3.11
CA ARG A 122 11.21 2.45 -2.71
C ARG A 122 12.12 2.14 -1.53
N TYR A 123 11.64 1.37 -0.56
CA TYR A 123 12.42 0.91 0.56
C TYR A 123 13.61 0.03 0.13
N ALA A 124 13.38 -0.93 -0.77
CA ALA A 124 14.46 -1.77 -1.31
C ALA A 124 15.49 -0.97 -2.14
N GLN A 125 15.05 0.04 -2.88
CA GLN A 125 15.93 0.94 -3.62
C GLN A 125 16.82 1.79 -2.71
N THR A 126 16.30 2.21 -1.55
CA THR A 126 17.03 3.06 -0.58
C THR A 126 17.85 2.26 0.43
N HIS A 127 17.40 1.06 0.78
CA HIS A 127 18.01 0.19 1.79
C HIS A 127 18.24 -1.24 1.25
N PRO A 128 18.95 -1.41 0.12
CA PRO A 128 19.07 -2.72 -0.56
C PRO A 128 19.74 -3.80 0.31
N SER A 129 20.58 -3.42 1.25
CA SER A 129 21.31 -4.37 2.12
C SER A 129 20.42 -5.08 3.14
N VAL A 130 19.24 -4.52 3.47
CA VAL A 130 18.34 -5.06 4.50
C VAL A 130 17.10 -5.77 3.92
N VAL A 131 16.94 -5.77 2.59
CA VAL A 131 15.88 -6.50 1.89
C VAL A 131 16.47 -7.76 1.27
N SER A 132 15.93 -8.92 1.65
CA SER A 132 16.39 -10.19 1.09
C SER A 132 15.67 -10.54 -0.22
N GLU A 133 14.36 -10.39 -0.27
CA GLU A 133 13.52 -10.57 -1.45
C GLU A 133 12.30 -9.65 -1.39
N LEU A 134 11.64 -9.48 -2.54
CA LEU A 134 10.36 -8.77 -2.66
C LEU A 134 9.28 -9.73 -3.20
N VAL A 135 8.10 -9.73 -2.55
CA VAL A 135 6.88 -10.38 -3.07
C VAL A 135 5.78 -9.32 -3.11
N LEU A 136 5.38 -8.94 -4.31
CA LEU A 136 4.51 -7.78 -4.51
C LEU A 136 3.27 -8.16 -5.32
N THR A 137 2.10 -7.61 -4.94
CA THR A 137 0.84 -7.82 -5.67
C THR A 137 0.07 -6.50 -5.82
N GLY A 138 -0.78 -6.42 -6.85
CA GLY A 138 -1.42 -5.15 -7.21
C GLY A 138 -0.36 -4.06 -7.36
N VAL A 139 0.65 -4.34 -8.19
CA VAL A 139 1.92 -3.60 -8.23
C VAL A 139 1.75 -2.24 -8.89
N ALA A 140 2.24 -1.19 -8.22
CA ALA A 140 2.27 0.18 -8.71
C ALA A 140 3.65 0.81 -8.49
N THR A 141 3.90 1.93 -9.14
CA THR A 141 5.13 2.72 -8.98
C THR A 141 4.89 4.09 -8.34
N GLY A 142 3.63 4.47 -8.13
CA GLY A 142 3.26 5.74 -7.48
C GLY A 142 3.57 6.97 -8.31
N SER A 143 3.68 6.83 -9.63
CA SER A 143 3.94 7.96 -10.52
C SER A 143 2.73 8.90 -10.63
N ASN A 144 2.97 10.18 -10.93
CA ASN A 144 1.89 11.14 -11.15
C ASN A 144 1.00 10.76 -12.35
N ALA A 145 1.56 10.05 -13.33
CA ALA A 145 0.79 9.50 -14.45
C ALA A 145 -0.21 8.42 -13.98
N GLU A 146 0.16 7.58 -13.02
CA GLU A 146 -0.77 6.60 -12.43
C GLU A 146 -1.86 7.32 -11.62
N VAL A 147 -1.52 8.33 -10.81
CA VAL A 147 -2.51 9.14 -10.09
C VAL A 147 -3.47 9.84 -11.06
N ALA A 148 -2.96 10.41 -12.14
CA ALA A 148 -3.79 11.05 -13.16
C ALA A 148 -4.74 10.06 -13.85
N LEU A 149 -4.27 8.85 -14.12
CA LEU A 149 -5.12 7.78 -14.64
C LEU A 149 -6.25 7.45 -13.66
N LEU A 150 -5.90 7.18 -12.40
CA LEU A 150 -6.86 6.78 -11.36
C LEU A 150 -7.89 7.86 -11.04
N THR A 151 -7.49 9.13 -11.05
CA THR A 151 -8.38 10.23 -10.64
C THR A 151 -9.07 10.93 -11.81
N ARG A 152 -8.67 10.65 -13.07
CA ARG A 152 -9.27 11.25 -14.28
C ARG A 152 -9.45 10.26 -15.44
N GLY A 153 -8.39 9.49 -15.75
CA GLY A 153 -8.41 8.61 -16.92
C GLY A 153 -9.52 7.58 -16.87
N LEU A 154 -9.77 6.99 -15.70
CA LEU A 154 -10.83 6.01 -15.46
C LEU A 154 -12.25 6.59 -15.61
N GLY A 155 -12.40 7.91 -15.62
CA GLY A 155 -13.68 8.56 -15.93
C GLY A 155 -14.24 8.21 -17.31
N LYS A 156 -13.40 7.79 -18.25
CA LYS A 156 -13.83 7.30 -19.57
C LYS A 156 -14.46 5.91 -19.51
N ILE A 157 -14.15 5.14 -18.47
CA ILE A 157 -14.67 3.77 -18.25
C ILE A 157 -15.85 3.81 -17.29
N PHE A 158 -15.82 4.70 -16.29
CA PHE A 158 -16.82 4.83 -15.23
C PHE A 158 -17.45 6.26 -15.23
N PRO A 159 -18.14 6.70 -16.32
CA PRO A 159 -18.53 8.10 -16.48
C PRO A 159 -19.49 8.61 -15.40
N GLU A 160 -20.49 7.82 -15.02
CA GLU A 160 -21.45 8.22 -13.98
C GLU A 160 -20.80 8.40 -12.60
N ALA A 161 -19.92 7.46 -12.21
CA ALA A 161 -19.18 7.57 -10.95
C ALA A 161 -18.23 8.77 -10.98
N PHE A 162 -17.61 9.04 -12.13
CA PHE A 162 -16.71 10.18 -12.31
C PHE A 162 -17.43 11.53 -12.22
N GLU A 163 -18.63 11.64 -12.78
CA GLU A 163 -19.46 12.86 -12.63
C GLU A 163 -19.79 13.13 -11.17
N ARG A 164 -20.18 12.10 -10.40
CA ARG A 164 -20.42 12.21 -8.95
C ARG A 164 -19.14 12.60 -8.20
N PHE A 165 -18.02 11.97 -8.55
CA PHE A 165 -16.72 12.29 -7.97
C PHE A 165 -16.34 13.75 -8.19
N LEU A 166 -16.41 14.25 -9.42
CA LEU A 166 -16.11 15.66 -9.71
C LEU A 166 -17.15 16.63 -9.10
N ALA A 167 -18.41 16.21 -8.97
CA ALA A 167 -19.44 17.04 -8.33
C ALA A 167 -19.15 17.28 -6.83
N GLY A 168 -18.39 16.39 -6.17
CA GLY A 168 -17.92 16.57 -4.80
C GLY A 168 -16.90 17.70 -4.63
N LEU A 169 -16.30 18.19 -5.74
CA LEU A 169 -15.34 19.28 -5.74
C LEU A 169 -15.99 20.65 -6.02
N PRO A 170 -15.47 21.75 -5.43
CA PRO A 170 -15.82 23.09 -5.83
C PRO A 170 -15.64 23.28 -7.35
N ALA A 171 -16.54 24.04 -7.99
CA ALA A 171 -16.54 24.19 -9.45
C ALA A 171 -15.20 24.68 -10.02
N GLY A 172 -14.51 25.59 -9.32
CA GLY A 172 -13.21 26.12 -9.73
C GLY A 172 -12.02 25.15 -9.53
N GLU A 173 -12.23 23.98 -8.91
CA GLU A 173 -11.16 23.00 -8.65
C GLU A 173 -11.29 21.73 -9.49
N ARG A 174 -12.36 21.62 -10.28
CA ARG A 174 -12.65 20.41 -11.06
C ARG A 174 -11.70 20.13 -12.20
N ASP A 175 -11.00 21.16 -12.71
CA ASP A 175 -10.05 21.02 -13.83
C ASP A 175 -8.61 20.70 -13.36
N GLY A 176 -8.31 20.90 -12.07
CA GLY A 176 -7.01 20.62 -11.45
C GLY A 176 -6.81 19.14 -11.07
N SER A 177 -5.87 18.86 -10.15
CA SER A 177 -5.67 17.54 -9.56
C SER A 177 -6.80 17.22 -8.59
N PRO A 178 -7.64 16.19 -8.85
CA PRO A 178 -8.68 15.80 -7.90
C PRO A 178 -8.10 15.35 -6.55
N ALA A 179 -6.97 14.65 -6.54
CA ALA A 179 -6.32 14.22 -5.30
C ALA A 179 -5.93 15.42 -4.42
N ALA A 180 -5.30 16.44 -5.00
CA ALA A 180 -4.93 17.65 -4.26
C ALA A 180 -6.16 18.46 -3.81
N ALA A 181 -7.23 18.51 -4.62
CA ALA A 181 -8.46 19.20 -4.27
C ALA A 181 -9.20 18.51 -3.12
N TYR A 182 -9.34 17.18 -3.17
CA TYR A 182 -9.91 16.40 -2.08
C TYR A 182 -9.07 16.47 -0.80
N ASN A 183 -7.73 16.48 -0.91
CA ASN A 183 -6.85 16.65 0.25
C ASN A 183 -7.16 17.96 0.97
N ARG A 184 -7.32 19.08 0.25
CA ARG A 184 -7.73 20.36 0.87
C ARG A 184 -9.10 20.30 1.56
N LEU A 185 -10.08 19.61 0.97
CA LEU A 185 -11.41 19.44 1.58
C LEU A 185 -11.34 18.59 2.85
N LEU A 186 -10.49 17.58 2.88
CA LEU A 186 -10.30 16.69 4.04
C LEU A 186 -9.53 17.35 5.18
N GLU A 187 -8.81 18.45 4.92
CA GLU A 187 -8.20 19.32 5.93
C GLU A 187 -9.12 20.49 6.35
N SER A 188 -10.36 20.55 5.88
CA SER A 188 -11.33 21.59 6.25
C SER A 188 -11.59 21.60 7.77
N PRO A 189 -11.73 22.75 8.42
CA PRO A 189 -12.18 22.83 9.81
C PRO A 189 -13.63 22.33 9.99
N ASP A 190 -14.45 22.37 8.94
CA ASP A 190 -15.84 21.93 8.96
C ASP A 190 -15.94 20.39 8.84
N PRO A 191 -16.45 19.69 9.88
CA PRO A 191 -16.56 18.23 9.88
C PRO A 191 -17.50 17.71 8.78
N GLU A 192 -18.53 18.47 8.38
CA GLU A 192 -19.44 18.05 7.31
C GLU A 192 -18.75 18.10 5.95
N VAL A 193 -17.88 19.07 5.71
CA VAL A 193 -17.06 19.13 4.49
C VAL A 193 -16.15 17.91 4.41
N ARG A 194 -15.44 17.58 5.51
CA ARG A 194 -14.59 16.39 5.56
C ARG A 194 -15.36 15.11 5.32
N ALA A 195 -16.53 14.96 5.96
CA ALA A 195 -17.36 13.74 5.82
C ALA A 195 -17.85 13.55 4.39
N ARG A 196 -18.33 14.63 3.73
CA ARG A 196 -18.77 14.58 2.32
C ARG A 196 -17.58 14.27 1.38
N ALA A 197 -16.43 14.88 1.60
CA ALA A 197 -15.24 14.65 0.79
C ALA A 197 -14.75 13.20 0.94
N ALA A 198 -14.70 12.67 2.16
CA ALA A 198 -14.31 11.29 2.42
C ALA A 198 -15.25 10.29 1.73
N ARG A 199 -16.58 10.52 1.79
CA ARG A 199 -17.56 9.67 1.10
C ARG A 199 -17.35 9.71 -0.42
N ALA A 200 -17.28 10.90 -1.01
CA ALA A 200 -17.11 11.04 -2.46
C ALA A 200 -15.83 10.36 -2.96
N TRP A 201 -14.73 10.44 -2.18
CA TRP A 201 -13.48 9.77 -2.49
C TRP A 201 -13.63 8.25 -2.46
N THR A 202 -14.16 7.69 -1.36
CA THR A 202 -14.28 6.23 -1.20
C THR A 202 -15.32 5.61 -2.12
N ASP A 203 -16.38 6.35 -2.48
CA ASP A 203 -17.36 5.92 -3.48
C ASP A 203 -16.70 5.80 -4.87
N TRP A 204 -15.80 6.74 -5.22
CA TRP A 204 -15.00 6.67 -6.45
C TRP A 204 -14.05 5.48 -6.46
N GLU A 205 -13.29 5.27 -5.39
CA GLU A 205 -12.39 4.11 -5.31
C GLU A 205 -13.16 2.78 -5.41
N THR A 206 -14.28 2.67 -4.72
CA THR A 206 -15.13 1.46 -4.77
C THR A 206 -15.69 1.21 -6.18
N ALA A 207 -16.01 2.27 -6.92
CA ALA A 207 -16.52 2.14 -8.28
C ALA A 207 -15.44 1.71 -9.29
N THR A 208 -14.20 2.12 -9.09
CA THR A 208 -13.10 1.93 -10.05
C THR A 208 -12.19 0.75 -9.74
N ILE A 209 -12.10 0.38 -8.47
CA ILE A 209 -11.27 -0.72 -7.99
C ILE A 209 -12.17 -1.71 -7.26
N PRO A 210 -12.81 -2.65 -7.99
CA PRO A 210 -13.65 -3.67 -7.37
C PRO A 210 -12.85 -4.44 -6.30
N ALA A 211 -13.41 -4.54 -5.12
CA ALA A 211 -12.81 -5.21 -3.98
C ALA A 211 -13.79 -6.20 -3.34
N PRO A 212 -13.31 -7.21 -2.63
CA PRO A 212 -14.19 -8.13 -1.91
C PRO A 212 -15.17 -7.39 -0.98
N PRO A 213 -16.41 -7.87 -0.81
CA PRO A 213 -17.44 -7.17 -0.04
C PRO A 213 -17.00 -6.75 1.37
N GLY A 214 -16.23 -7.56 2.07
CA GLY A 214 -15.69 -7.24 3.39
C GLY A 214 -14.66 -6.09 3.39
N SER A 215 -14.04 -5.79 2.25
CA SER A 215 -13.16 -4.62 2.10
C SER A 215 -13.95 -3.34 1.93
N VAL A 216 -15.03 -3.40 1.16
CA VAL A 216 -15.94 -2.27 0.92
C VAL A 216 -16.72 -1.92 2.19
N ALA A 217 -17.18 -2.92 2.95
CA ALA A 217 -17.92 -2.72 4.20
C ALA A 217 -17.18 -1.87 5.24
N ARG A 218 -15.84 -1.85 5.23
CA ARG A 218 -15.05 -0.98 6.12
C ARG A 218 -15.32 0.50 5.89
N PHE A 219 -15.68 0.90 4.67
CA PHE A 219 -16.03 2.29 4.37
C PHE A 219 -17.39 2.72 4.92
N GLU A 220 -18.18 1.80 5.49
CA GLU A 220 -19.40 2.16 6.24
C GLU A 220 -19.06 2.79 7.60
N ASP A 221 -17.90 2.47 8.18
CA ASP A 221 -17.38 3.15 9.36
C ASP A 221 -16.87 4.55 8.98
N PRO A 222 -17.49 5.64 9.51
CA PRO A 222 -17.11 6.99 9.18
C PRO A 222 -15.68 7.36 9.60
N GLU A 223 -15.19 6.79 10.68
CA GLU A 223 -13.85 7.06 11.20
C GLU A 223 -12.81 6.42 10.28
N PHE A 224 -12.97 5.15 9.95
CA PHE A 224 -12.10 4.48 8.98
C PHE A 224 -12.11 5.19 7.63
N ARG A 225 -13.31 5.53 7.12
CA ARG A 225 -13.47 6.24 5.84
C ARG A 225 -12.72 7.57 5.82
N LEU A 226 -12.84 8.37 6.87
CA LEU A 226 -12.17 9.66 6.97
C LEU A 226 -10.65 9.50 7.02
N GLY A 227 -10.14 8.63 7.88
CA GLY A 227 -8.70 8.38 8.01
C GLY A 227 -8.08 7.85 6.73
N PHE A 228 -8.76 6.90 6.07
CA PHE A 228 -8.33 6.35 4.79
C PHE A 228 -8.29 7.42 3.69
N ALA A 229 -9.39 8.13 3.46
CA ALA A 229 -9.47 9.15 2.40
C ALA A 229 -8.45 10.28 2.63
N ARG A 230 -8.30 10.73 3.88
CA ARG A 230 -7.32 11.76 4.24
C ARG A 230 -5.90 11.30 3.96
N THR A 231 -5.56 10.06 4.31
CA THR A 231 -4.21 9.50 4.07
C THR A 231 -3.95 9.33 2.58
N VAL A 232 -4.87 8.71 1.81
CA VAL A 232 -4.67 8.51 0.36
C VAL A 232 -4.51 9.84 -0.36
N THR A 233 -5.40 10.81 -0.11
CA THR A 233 -5.33 12.11 -0.80
C THR A 233 -4.11 12.93 -0.39
N HIS A 234 -3.64 12.79 0.86
CA HIS A 234 -2.40 13.39 1.32
C HIS A 234 -1.19 12.87 0.51
N TYR A 235 -1.10 11.57 0.28
CA TYR A 235 -0.01 11.01 -0.53
C TYR A 235 -0.17 11.32 -2.02
N TRP A 236 -1.35 11.10 -2.58
CA TRP A 236 -1.59 11.30 -4.01
C TRP A 236 -1.58 12.77 -4.41
N GLY A 237 -1.98 13.66 -3.52
CA GLY A 237 -1.93 15.10 -3.72
C GLY A 237 -0.54 15.72 -3.58
N ASN A 238 0.44 14.94 -3.07
CA ASN A 238 1.83 15.37 -2.82
C ASN A 238 2.85 14.39 -3.44
N ASP A 239 2.59 13.89 -4.65
CA ASP A 239 3.52 13.06 -5.44
C ASP A 239 4.02 11.82 -4.70
N HIS A 240 3.20 11.26 -3.79
CA HIS A 240 3.55 10.18 -2.85
C HIS A 240 4.80 10.49 -2.02
N PHE A 241 5.26 11.73 -1.96
CA PHE A 241 6.52 12.13 -1.31
C PHE A 241 7.74 11.30 -1.78
N LEU A 242 7.74 10.89 -3.07
CA LEU A 242 8.82 10.09 -3.67
C LEU A 242 9.99 10.92 -4.18
N GLY A 243 9.87 12.25 -4.14
CA GLY A 243 10.91 13.20 -4.54
C GLY A 243 10.75 13.74 -5.96
N GLU A 244 11.72 14.54 -6.38
CA GLU A 244 11.70 15.20 -7.69
C GLU A 244 11.69 14.21 -8.86
N GLY A 245 10.95 14.55 -9.90
CA GLY A 245 10.85 13.74 -11.13
C GLY A 245 9.83 12.62 -11.05
N ASN A 246 8.90 12.63 -10.08
CA ASN A 246 7.86 11.60 -9.97
C ASN A 246 6.85 11.65 -11.14
N ASP A 247 6.82 12.68 -11.94
CA ASP A 247 6.06 12.74 -13.20
C ASP A 247 6.43 11.58 -14.14
N GLN A 248 7.72 11.22 -14.17
CA GLN A 248 8.26 10.10 -14.95
C GLN A 248 8.26 8.77 -14.19
N GLY A 249 7.88 8.76 -12.88
CA GLY A 249 7.91 7.60 -12.02
C GLY A 249 9.30 7.30 -11.45
N VAL A 250 9.60 7.88 -10.27
CA VAL A 250 10.89 7.70 -9.57
C VAL A 250 11.21 6.22 -9.34
N VAL A 251 10.23 5.42 -8.91
CA VAL A 251 10.43 3.99 -8.64
C VAL A 251 10.85 3.22 -9.89
N LEU A 252 10.23 3.51 -11.04
CA LEU A 252 10.59 2.86 -12.30
C LEU A 252 11.95 3.34 -12.83
N ARG A 253 12.25 4.65 -12.73
CA ARG A 253 13.56 5.21 -13.10
C ARG A 253 14.70 4.54 -12.32
N ASP A 254 14.48 4.34 -11.03
CA ASP A 254 15.47 3.81 -10.10
C ASP A 254 15.43 2.26 -9.99
N ALA A 255 14.71 1.56 -10.88
CA ALA A 255 14.56 0.10 -10.85
C ALA A 255 15.90 -0.65 -10.93
N HIS A 256 16.92 -0.06 -11.54
CA HIS A 256 18.28 -0.63 -11.59
C HIS A 256 18.92 -0.82 -10.21
N LEU A 257 18.47 -0.09 -9.16
CA LEU A 257 18.92 -0.25 -7.78
C LEU A 257 18.40 -1.53 -7.12
N LEU A 258 17.42 -2.20 -7.72
CA LEU A 258 16.90 -3.50 -7.26
C LEU A 258 17.77 -4.68 -7.72
N LYS A 259 18.82 -4.43 -8.49
CA LYS A 259 19.72 -5.50 -8.96
C LYS A 259 20.30 -6.31 -7.79
N GLY A 260 20.19 -7.64 -7.91
CA GLY A 260 20.66 -8.58 -6.89
C GLY A 260 19.62 -8.86 -5.77
N ILE A 261 18.45 -8.23 -5.81
CA ILE A 261 17.33 -8.56 -4.94
C ILE A 261 16.33 -9.39 -5.75
N PRO A 262 16.11 -10.67 -5.45
CA PRO A 262 15.08 -11.46 -6.12
C PRO A 262 13.68 -10.90 -5.85
N GLY A 263 12.81 -10.90 -6.85
CA GLY A 263 11.45 -10.41 -6.72
C GLY A 263 10.40 -11.27 -7.41
N THR A 264 9.21 -11.34 -6.84
CA THR A 264 8.03 -11.90 -7.50
C THR A 264 6.94 -10.84 -7.55
N LEU A 265 6.49 -10.53 -8.75
CA LEU A 265 5.42 -9.58 -9.04
C LEU A 265 4.19 -10.37 -9.46
N VAL A 266 3.08 -10.26 -8.72
CA VAL A 266 1.80 -10.91 -9.05
C VAL A 266 0.80 -9.83 -9.44
N GLN A 267 0.28 -9.89 -10.68
CA GLN A 267 -0.55 -8.84 -11.24
C GLN A 267 -1.77 -9.40 -11.96
N GLY A 268 -2.95 -8.90 -11.60
CA GLY A 268 -4.18 -9.16 -12.35
C GLY A 268 -4.18 -8.45 -13.71
N SER A 269 -4.58 -9.15 -14.78
CA SER A 269 -4.60 -8.58 -16.13
C SER A 269 -5.67 -7.49 -16.31
N LEU A 270 -6.71 -7.50 -15.47
CA LEU A 270 -7.80 -6.53 -15.44
C LEU A 270 -7.74 -5.58 -14.24
N ASP A 271 -6.57 -5.41 -13.67
CA ASP A 271 -6.36 -4.41 -12.61
C ASP A 271 -6.35 -3.00 -13.21
N PHE A 272 -7.50 -2.31 -13.14
CA PHE A 272 -7.61 -0.92 -13.57
C PHE A 272 -6.97 0.07 -12.59
N GLY A 273 -6.76 -0.35 -11.35
CA GLY A 273 -6.07 0.47 -10.35
C GLY A 273 -4.59 0.58 -10.62
N ASN A 274 -3.96 -0.53 -11.01
CA ASN A 274 -2.53 -0.64 -11.28
C ASN A 274 -2.30 -1.38 -12.59
N LEU A 275 -2.17 -0.63 -13.68
CA LEU A 275 -2.13 -1.21 -15.02
C LEU A 275 -0.93 -2.12 -15.25
N LEU A 276 -1.20 -3.27 -15.85
CA LEU A 276 -0.19 -4.26 -16.23
C LEU A 276 1.00 -3.67 -17.00
N GLY A 277 0.77 -2.65 -17.83
CA GLY A 277 1.85 -2.01 -18.61
C GLY A 277 2.95 -1.37 -17.76
N THR A 278 2.62 -0.85 -16.56
CA THR A 278 3.63 -0.33 -15.62
C THR A 278 4.44 -1.47 -15.01
N VAL A 279 3.77 -2.53 -14.58
CA VAL A 279 4.41 -3.71 -13.97
C VAL A 279 5.31 -4.42 -15.00
N TRP A 280 4.85 -4.49 -16.25
CA TRP A 280 5.64 -5.01 -17.37
C TRP A 280 6.95 -4.26 -17.57
N ARG A 281 6.91 -2.90 -17.55
CA ARG A 281 8.12 -2.08 -17.65
C ARG A 281 9.04 -2.26 -16.44
N LEU A 282 8.48 -2.36 -15.24
CA LEU A 282 9.24 -2.59 -14.01
C LEU A 282 9.98 -3.93 -14.09
N HIS A 283 9.29 -5.01 -14.48
CA HIS A 283 9.89 -6.34 -14.65
C HIS A 283 11.06 -6.30 -15.64
N HIS A 284 10.90 -5.64 -16.79
CA HIS A 284 11.98 -5.53 -17.77
C HIS A 284 13.18 -4.70 -17.29
N ALA A 285 12.94 -3.73 -16.39
CA ALA A 285 13.99 -2.92 -15.79
C ALA A 285 14.66 -3.58 -14.56
N TRP A 286 14.07 -4.67 -14.06
CA TRP A 286 14.54 -5.40 -12.89
C TRP A 286 14.75 -6.89 -13.22
N PRO A 287 15.96 -7.27 -13.72
CA PRO A 287 16.22 -8.63 -14.24
C PRO A 287 16.07 -9.76 -13.23
N ASP A 288 16.21 -9.47 -11.93
CA ASP A 288 16.07 -10.45 -10.85
C ASP A 288 14.61 -10.66 -10.41
N SER A 289 13.64 -10.05 -11.13
CA SER A 289 12.23 -10.23 -10.88
C SER A 289 11.60 -11.32 -11.75
N GLU A 290 10.54 -11.93 -11.23
CA GLU A 290 9.60 -12.79 -11.94
C GLU A 290 8.25 -12.09 -12.00
N LEU A 291 7.58 -12.10 -13.15
CA LEU A 291 6.22 -11.56 -13.31
C LEU A 291 5.22 -12.69 -13.53
N VAL A 292 4.26 -12.80 -12.62
CA VAL A 292 3.12 -13.72 -12.73
C VAL A 292 1.88 -12.88 -13.07
N ILE A 293 1.37 -13.05 -14.29
CA ILE A 293 0.14 -12.40 -14.73
C ILE A 293 -1.01 -13.37 -14.44
N VAL A 294 -2.03 -12.87 -13.73
CA VAL A 294 -3.25 -13.63 -13.44
C VAL A 294 -4.34 -13.16 -14.40
N ASP A 295 -4.70 -14.02 -15.35
CA ASP A 295 -5.71 -13.70 -16.36
C ASP A 295 -7.09 -13.50 -15.70
N ASP A 296 -7.87 -12.56 -16.27
CA ASP A 296 -9.22 -12.20 -15.84
C ASP A 296 -9.36 -11.77 -14.37
N ALA A 297 -8.25 -11.46 -13.70
CA ALA A 297 -8.22 -11.01 -12.32
C ALA A 297 -8.04 -9.49 -12.21
N GLY A 298 -8.69 -8.90 -11.20
CA GLY A 298 -8.56 -7.49 -10.83
C GLY A 298 -7.44 -7.24 -9.83
N HIS A 299 -7.64 -6.20 -9.01
CA HIS A 299 -6.62 -5.67 -8.10
C HIS A 299 -6.15 -6.64 -7.00
N ASP A 300 -7.02 -7.52 -6.51
CA ASP A 300 -6.68 -8.53 -5.49
C ASP A 300 -6.11 -9.84 -6.07
N ALA A 301 -6.03 -9.93 -7.41
CA ALA A 301 -5.57 -11.10 -8.15
C ALA A 301 -6.31 -12.42 -7.83
N GLY A 302 -7.27 -12.45 -6.88
CA GLY A 302 -8.11 -13.59 -6.53
C GLY A 302 -7.34 -14.84 -6.07
N ALA A 303 -8.02 -15.98 -6.02
CA ALA A 303 -7.44 -17.23 -5.50
C ALA A 303 -6.19 -17.73 -6.28
N VAL A 304 -6.12 -17.47 -7.59
CA VAL A 304 -4.93 -17.81 -8.40
C VAL A 304 -3.74 -16.94 -8.02
N GLY A 305 -3.99 -15.65 -7.74
CA GLY A 305 -2.98 -14.75 -7.23
C GLY A 305 -2.50 -15.15 -5.83
N ASP A 306 -3.42 -15.57 -4.95
CA ASP A 306 -3.08 -16.10 -3.62
C ASP A 306 -2.14 -17.30 -3.73
N ASP A 307 -2.43 -18.26 -4.63
CA ASP A 307 -1.58 -19.42 -4.88
C ASP A 307 -0.18 -19.03 -5.38
N ALA A 308 -0.10 -18.02 -6.25
CA ALA A 308 1.18 -17.51 -6.75
C ALA A 308 2.00 -16.82 -5.65
N LEU A 309 1.35 -16.04 -4.80
CA LEU A 309 1.99 -15.38 -3.64
C LEU A 309 2.53 -16.39 -2.63
N ILE A 310 1.75 -17.44 -2.30
CA ILE A 310 2.17 -18.52 -1.41
C ILE A 310 3.34 -19.29 -2.02
N ALA A 311 3.26 -19.63 -3.31
CA ALA A 311 4.35 -20.32 -4.00
C ALA A 311 5.66 -19.51 -3.96
N ALA A 312 5.58 -18.19 -4.07
CA ALA A 312 6.74 -17.30 -3.96
C ALA A 312 7.32 -17.29 -2.55
N THR A 313 6.48 -17.10 -1.51
CA THR A 313 6.93 -17.13 -0.12
C THR A 313 7.51 -18.48 0.26
N ASP A 314 6.90 -19.59 -0.15
CA ASP A 314 7.41 -20.96 0.08
C ASP A 314 8.77 -21.20 -0.58
N ARG A 315 8.96 -20.71 -1.80
CA ARG A 315 10.25 -20.79 -2.50
C ARG A 315 11.32 -20.03 -1.73
N TYR A 316 11.04 -18.81 -1.31
CA TYR A 316 11.99 -17.99 -0.57
C TYR A 316 12.24 -18.46 0.87
N ALA A 317 11.32 -19.22 1.47
CA ALA A 317 11.54 -19.87 2.77
C ALA A 317 12.70 -20.89 2.74
N ARG A 318 12.84 -21.58 1.60
CA ARG A 318 13.82 -22.69 1.43
C ARG A 318 15.23 -22.20 1.07
N GLY A 319 15.42 -20.89 0.86
CA GLY A 319 16.69 -20.34 0.40
C GLY A 319 16.91 -20.70 -1.07
N ALA A 320 16.31 -19.92 -1.97
CA ALA A 320 16.58 -20.06 -3.40
C ALA A 320 17.96 -19.54 -3.74
#